data_3f299ab018650ec448e293ec05032209
#
_entry.id   3f299ab018650ec448e293ec05032209
#
_cell.length_a   1.000
_cell.length_b   1.000
_cell.length_c   1.000
_cell.angle_alpha   90.00
_cell.angle_beta   90.00
_cell.angle_gamma   90.00
#
_symmetry.space_group_name_H-M   'P 1'
#
loop_
_entity.id
_entity.type
_entity.pdbx_description
1 polymer ?
#
loop_
_entity_poly.entity_id
_entity_poly.type
_entity_poly.pdbx_seq_one_letter_code
_entity_poly.pdbx_strand_id
1 'polypeptide(L)'
;LSESLLQLIERKDKRGLARAISVVENESTGYEDLLLSLPVKHIPVIGITGPPGAGKSTLINALARQMVLAGKQVAIIAIDPSSPFNKGALMGDRVRMSDHFLSGQVFIRSMASRGSLGGLSPKIIEVIDVLKAAWFDYIIVETVGVGQSEVEIAGLADTTILTLVPEAGDEIQTIKSGVMEIADIYVLNKSDRDGAATFYKNLSALAHAHATKEWEAPVLKTIASKNDGLDALLAAIEKHHASNHTSPTRNILLAEKALTLIKNHRVKDLSFEKLVSEITEASADQNFNLYRFVSRYI
;
A
#
# COMPACT_ATOMS: atom_id res chain seq x y z
N LEU A 1 -10.47 -28.14 20.69
CA LEU A 1 -10.24 -27.79 19.27
C LEU A 1 -9.90 -26.33 19.24
N SER A 2 -8.66 -25.97 18.82
CA SER A 2 -8.27 -24.57 18.64
C SER A 2 -9.07 -24.02 17.46
N GLU A 3 -9.72 -22.88 17.67
CA GLU A 3 -10.47 -22.17 16.64
C GLU A 3 -9.53 -21.72 15.51
N SER A 4 -9.94 -21.89 14.25
CA SER A 4 -9.11 -21.50 13.10
C SER A 4 -9.03 -19.96 13.00
N LEU A 5 -7.92 -19.43 12.44
CA LEU A 5 -7.79 -17.99 12.22
C LEU A 5 -8.91 -17.43 11.34
N LEU A 6 -9.39 -18.19 10.37
CA LEU A 6 -10.52 -17.79 9.53
C LEU A 6 -11.80 -17.62 10.34
N GLN A 7 -12.11 -18.56 11.25
CA GLN A 7 -13.28 -18.44 12.14
C GLN A 7 -13.21 -17.20 13.04
N LEU A 8 -12.01 -16.85 13.54
CA LEU A 8 -11.82 -15.62 14.32
C LEU A 8 -12.07 -14.36 13.47
N ILE A 9 -11.61 -14.35 12.21
CA ILE A 9 -11.89 -13.26 11.27
C ILE A 9 -13.41 -13.13 11.04
N GLU A 10 -14.11 -14.22 10.78
CA GLU A 10 -15.57 -14.24 10.57
C GLU A 10 -16.35 -13.71 11.78
N ARG A 11 -15.88 -13.99 12.99
CA ARG A 11 -16.45 -13.46 14.24
C ARG A 11 -16.07 -12.02 14.56
N LYS A 12 -15.36 -11.34 13.66
CA LYS A 12 -14.90 -9.97 13.83
C LYS A 12 -13.94 -9.79 15.02
N ASP A 13 -13.15 -10.82 15.36
CA ASP A 13 -12.15 -10.74 16.40
C ASP A 13 -10.91 -10.00 15.90
N LYS A 14 -10.70 -8.78 16.40
CA LYS A 14 -9.53 -7.96 16.04
C LYS A 14 -8.19 -8.60 16.41
N ARG A 15 -8.13 -9.39 17.49
CA ARG A 15 -6.90 -10.09 17.90
C ARG A 15 -6.62 -11.26 16.96
N GLY A 16 -7.66 -12.01 16.58
CA GLY A 16 -7.59 -13.07 15.57
C GLY A 16 -7.11 -12.53 14.22
N LEU A 17 -7.67 -11.39 13.77
CA LEU A 17 -7.25 -10.71 12.56
C LEU A 17 -5.77 -10.26 12.64
N ALA A 18 -5.35 -9.62 13.72
CA ALA A 18 -3.96 -9.19 13.90
C ALA A 18 -3.00 -10.38 13.90
N ARG A 19 -3.41 -11.53 14.47
CA ARG A 19 -2.64 -12.77 14.43
C ARG A 19 -2.55 -13.35 13.03
N ALA A 20 -3.65 -13.37 12.27
CA ALA A 20 -3.68 -13.83 10.89
C ALA A 20 -2.73 -13.01 10.00
N ILE A 21 -2.77 -11.68 10.13
CA ILE A 21 -1.82 -10.79 9.43
C ILE A 21 -0.37 -11.11 9.82
N SER A 22 -0.08 -11.32 11.11
CA SER A 22 1.28 -11.65 11.54
C SER A 22 1.77 -13.01 11.02
N VAL A 23 0.89 -14.00 10.91
CA VAL A 23 1.18 -15.30 10.30
C VAL A 23 1.58 -15.14 8.84
N VAL A 24 0.84 -14.30 8.10
CA VAL A 24 1.11 -14.02 6.68
C VAL A 24 2.39 -13.19 6.49
N GLU A 25 2.59 -12.14 7.29
CA GLU A 25 3.79 -11.28 7.22
C GLU A 25 5.09 -12.04 7.48
N ASN A 26 5.05 -13.04 8.36
CA ASN A 26 6.21 -13.81 8.77
C ASN A 26 6.31 -15.18 8.08
N GLU A 27 5.43 -15.48 7.10
CA GLU A 27 5.38 -16.78 6.41
C GLU A 27 5.39 -17.96 7.39
N SER A 28 4.67 -17.79 8.52
CA SER A 28 4.60 -18.81 9.55
C SER A 28 3.83 -20.04 9.04
N THR A 29 4.09 -21.21 9.62
CA THR A 29 3.44 -22.47 9.23
C THR A 29 1.91 -22.30 9.07
N GLY A 30 1.39 -22.74 7.92
CA GLY A 30 -0.04 -22.65 7.57
C GLY A 30 -0.49 -21.32 6.96
N TYR A 31 0.43 -20.39 6.65
CA TYR A 31 0.05 -19.11 6.01
C TYR A 31 -0.54 -19.31 4.61
N GLU A 32 -0.02 -20.25 3.83
CA GLU A 32 -0.54 -20.56 2.49
C GLU A 32 -1.96 -21.15 2.56
N ASP A 33 -2.19 -22.09 3.49
CA ASP A 33 -3.52 -22.68 3.71
C ASP A 33 -4.53 -21.60 4.12
N LEU A 34 -4.11 -20.66 4.98
CA LEU A 34 -4.93 -19.52 5.34
C LEU A 34 -5.30 -18.69 4.10
N LEU A 35 -4.31 -18.30 3.28
CA LEU A 35 -4.54 -17.48 2.08
C LEU A 35 -5.47 -18.20 1.08
N LEU A 36 -5.28 -19.50 0.87
CA LEU A 36 -6.13 -20.30 -0.01
C LEU A 36 -7.57 -20.44 0.50
N SER A 37 -7.78 -20.35 1.81
CA SER A 37 -9.12 -20.47 2.45
C SER A 37 -9.88 -19.15 2.52
N LEU A 38 -9.27 -18.01 2.21
CA LEU A 38 -9.92 -16.70 2.33
C LEU A 38 -11.08 -16.55 1.34
N PRO A 39 -12.24 -16.02 1.77
CA PRO A 39 -13.32 -15.67 0.87
C PRO A 39 -12.93 -14.47 0.00
N VAL A 40 -13.24 -14.54 -1.30
CA VAL A 40 -13.04 -13.42 -2.22
C VAL A 40 -14.12 -12.37 -2.01
N LYS A 41 -13.72 -11.18 -1.56
CA LYS A 41 -14.60 -10.01 -1.41
C LYS A 41 -14.04 -8.81 -2.15
N HIS A 42 -14.93 -7.98 -2.70
CA HIS A 42 -14.58 -6.75 -3.40
C HIS A 42 -14.73 -5.55 -2.43
N ILE A 43 -13.68 -5.31 -1.66
CA ILE A 43 -13.60 -4.17 -0.75
C ILE A 43 -12.70 -3.10 -1.38
N PRO A 44 -13.16 -1.84 -1.50
CA PRO A 44 -12.36 -0.75 -2.06
C PRO A 44 -11.05 -0.55 -1.32
N VAL A 45 -9.95 -0.55 -2.07
CA VAL A 45 -8.61 -0.24 -1.57
C VAL A 45 -8.22 1.16 -2.04
N ILE A 46 -8.00 2.07 -1.10
CA ILE A 46 -7.62 3.46 -1.34
C ILE A 46 -6.14 3.62 -1.02
N GLY A 47 -5.33 3.91 -2.04
CA GLY A 47 -3.92 4.23 -1.88
C GLY A 47 -3.70 5.73 -1.70
N ILE A 48 -3.00 6.13 -0.66
CA ILE A 48 -2.65 7.54 -0.42
C ILE A 48 -1.15 7.70 -0.46
N THR A 49 -0.69 8.48 -1.44
CA THR A 49 0.72 8.76 -1.70
C THR A 49 0.99 10.25 -1.80
N GLY A 50 2.25 10.63 -1.92
CA GLY A 50 2.71 12.01 -2.01
C GLY A 50 3.96 12.28 -1.17
N PRO A 51 4.61 13.44 -1.32
CA PRO A 51 5.87 13.76 -0.68
C PRO A 51 5.78 13.76 0.86
N PRO A 52 6.92 13.61 1.56
CA PRO A 52 6.98 13.80 3.00
C PRO A 52 6.47 15.18 3.39
N GLY A 53 5.73 15.27 4.50
CA GLY A 53 5.18 16.54 4.94
C GLY A 53 3.90 17.00 4.22
N ALA A 54 3.42 16.31 3.18
CA ALA A 54 2.15 16.63 2.51
C ALA A 54 0.91 16.48 3.42
N GLY A 55 1.06 15.82 4.56
CA GLY A 55 -0.03 15.63 5.52
C GLY A 55 -0.88 14.41 5.24
N LYS A 56 -0.32 13.38 4.62
CA LYS A 56 -1.01 12.12 4.30
C LYS A 56 -1.67 11.49 5.53
N SER A 57 -0.93 11.27 6.60
CA SER A 57 -1.47 10.67 7.83
C SER A 57 -2.59 11.51 8.45
N THR A 58 -2.49 12.85 8.38
CA THR A 58 -3.57 13.75 8.85
C THR A 58 -4.80 13.63 7.96
N LEU A 59 -4.62 13.54 6.64
CA LEU A 59 -5.69 13.34 5.68
C LEU A 59 -6.39 11.99 5.89
N ILE A 60 -5.62 10.93 6.08
CA ILE A 60 -6.14 9.58 6.38
C ILE A 60 -6.98 9.58 7.65
N ASN A 61 -6.46 10.22 8.71
CA ASN A 61 -7.18 10.36 9.98
C ASN A 61 -8.53 11.05 9.81
N ALA A 62 -8.53 12.18 9.11
CA ALA A 62 -9.73 12.97 8.87
C ALA A 62 -10.74 12.20 7.99
N LEU A 63 -10.26 11.55 6.93
CA LEU A 63 -11.09 10.73 6.03
C LEU A 63 -11.69 9.51 6.76
N ALA A 64 -10.87 8.78 7.52
CA ALA A 64 -11.33 7.63 8.31
C ALA A 64 -12.38 8.05 9.35
N ARG A 65 -12.19 9.20 10.01
CA ARG A 65 -13.19 9.76 10.93
C ARG A 65 -14.53 10.01 10.25
N GLN A 66 -14.51 10.60 9.04
CA GLN A 66 -15.72 10.85 8.28
C GLN A 66 -16.44 9.56 7.87
N MET A 67 -15.68 8.56 7.40
CA MET A 67 -16.22 7.23 7.10
C MET A 67 -16.85 6.57 8.33
N VAL A 68 -16.20 6.66 9.50
CA VAL A 68 -16.73 6.14 10.77
C VAL A 68 -18.01 6.85 11.19
N LEU A 69 -18.10 8.18 11.04
CA LEU A 69 -19.32 8.93 11.30
C LEU A 69 -20.48 8.52 10.38
N ALA A 70 -20.17 8.06 9.17
CA ALA A 70 -21.12 7.44 8.25
C ALA A 70 -21.40 5.94 8.55
N GLY A 71 -20.94 5.42 9.70
CA GLY A 71 -21.18 4.05 10.14
C GLY A 71 -20.29 2.99 9.49
N LYS A 72 -19.23 3.38 8.74
CA LYS A 72 -18.36 2.47 8.01
C LYS A 72 -17.25 1.89 8.89
N GLN A 73 -16.81 0.68 8.55
CA GLN A 73 -15.67 0.00 9.14
C GLN A 73 -14.44 0.20 8.24
N VAL A 74 -13.32 0.67 8.80
CA VAL A 74 -12.14 1.05 8.02
C VAL A 74 -10.90 0.30 8.51
N ALA A 75 -10.16 -0.31 7.59
CA ALA A 75 -8.81 -0.80 7.86
C ALA A 75 -7.77 0.18 7.29
N ILE A 76 -6.72 0.46 8.05
CA ILE A 76 -5.62 1.32 7.64
C ILE A 76 -4.33 0.53 7.71
N ILE A 77 -3.57 0.52 6.61
CA ILE A 77 -2.20 0.00 6.55
C ILE A 77 -1.27 1.20 6.40
N ALA A 78 -0.43 1.43 7.39
CA ALA A 78 0.64 2.42 7.32
C ALA A 78 1.96 1.70 7.01
N ILE A 79 2.60 2.08 5.90
CA ILE A 79 3.90 1.52 5.54
C ILE A 79 4.97 2.44 6.10
N ASP A 80 5.80 1.89 7.00
CA ASP A 80 6.90 2.61 7.61
C ASP A 80 8.22 2.29 6.91
N PRO A 81 9.11 3.30 6.73
CA PRO A 81 10.46 3.02 6.28
C PRO A 81 11.14 2.14 7.34
N SER A 82 11.58 0.94 6.94
CA SER A 82 12.36 0.09 7.83
C SER A 82 13.71 0.76 8.08
N SER A 83 14.02 1.02 9.37
CA SER A 83 15.40 1.30 9.75
C SER A 83 16.25 0.06 9.44
N PRO A 84 17.37 0.19 8.71
CA PRO A 84 18.27 -0.94 8.47
C PRO A 84 18.83 -1.55 9.76
N PHE A 85 18.73 -0.82 10.87
CA PHE A 85 19.27 -1.22 12.19
C PHE A 85 18.21 -1.82 13.14
N ASN A 86 16.93 -1.53 12.93
CA ASN A 86 15.84 -2.06 13.76
C ASN A 86 14.81 -2.74 12.86
N LYS A 87 14.66 -4.06 12.98
CA LYS A 87 13.71 -4.89 12.22
C LYS A 87 12.23 -4.61 12.53
N GLY A 88 11.90 -3.49 13.20
CA GLY A 88 10.54 -3.10 13.58
C GLY A 88 10.13 -1.74 13.00
N ALA A 89 8.85 -1.57 12.71
CA ALA A 89 8.25 -0.30 12.32
C ALA A 89 8.42 0.73 13.45
N LEU A 90 8.82 1.95 13.09
CA LEU A 90 8.91 3.06 14.04
C LEU A 90 7.49 3.38 14.57
N MET A 91 7.30 3.38 15.88
CA MET A 91 6.01 3.61 16.56
C MET A 91 5.39 5.02 16.30
N GLY A 92 6.07 5.90 15.56
CA GLY A 92 5.69 7.30 15.41
C GLY A 92 4.31 7.55 14.79
N ASP A 93 3.88 6.72 13.83
CA ASP A 93 2.60 6.93 13.16
C ASP A 93 1.41 6.41 13.97
N ARG A 94 1.60 5.43 14.84
CA ARG A 94 0.56 4.98 15.77
C ARG A 94 0.11 6.09 16.73
N VAL A 95 1.04 6.92 17.18
CA VAL A 95 0.74 8.03 18.12
C VAL A 95 -0.12 9.10 17.45
N ARG A 96 0.06 9.32 16.14
CA ARG A 96 -0.72 10.31 15.37
C ARG A 96 -2.16 9.89 15.10
N MET A 97 -2.46 8.59 15.20
CA MET A 97 -3.79 8.03 14.96
C MET A 97 -4.50 7.60 16.26
N SER A 98 -4.04 8.12 17.42
CA SER A 98 -4.53 7.73 18.76
C SER A 98 -6.04 7.89 18.93
N ASP A 99 -6.67 8.88 18.29
CA ASP A 99 -8.09 9.17 18.42
C ASP A 99 -8.99 8.03 17.90
N HIS A 100 -8.49 7.18 16.99
CA HIS A 100 -9.23 6.06 16.40
C HIS A 100 -9.10 4.76 17.17
N PHE A 101 -8.14 4.62 18.10
CA PHE A 101 -7.99 3.41 18.89
C PHE A 101 -9.21 3.10 19.76
N LEU A 102 -10.00 4.11 20.09
CA LEU A 102 -11.19 3.99 20.95
C LEU A 102 -12.49 3.68 20.17
N SER A 103 -12.53 3.93 18.87
CA SER A 103 -13.78 3.83 18.07
C SER A 103 -14.03 2.40 17.66
N GLY A 104 -13.69 1.36 18.09
CA GLY A 104 -14.06 -0.01 17.67
C GLY A 104 -14.19 -0.28 16.14
N GLN A 105 -14.40 0.76 15.33
CA GLN A 105 -14.68 0.69 13.89
C GLN A 105 -13.43 0.84 13.01
N VAL A 106 -12.29 1.21 13.57
CA VAL A 106 -11.03 1.33 12.84
C VAL A 106 -10.06 0.23 13.28
N PHE A 107 -9.37 -0.36 12.30
CA PHE A 107 -8.25 -1.27 12.52
C PHE A 107 -7.02 -0.67 11.86
N ILE A 108 -5.90 -0.58 12.58
CA ILE A 108 -4.66 0.01 12.09
C ILE A 108 -3.53 -1.01 12.19
N ARG A 109 -2.81 -1.20 11.09
CA ARG A 109 -1.61 -2.05 11.02
C ARG A 109 -0.46 -1.28 10.41
N SER A 110 0.65 -1.15 11.14
CA SER A 110 1.92 -0.69 10.56
C SER A 110 2.68 -1.88 9.98
N MET A 111 3.20 -1.71 8.78
CA MET A 111 4.02 -2.70 8.07
C MET A 111 5.36 -2.08 7.71
N ALA A 112 6.44 -2.84 7.91
CA ALA A 112 7.77 -2.40 7.49
C ALA A 112 8.00 -2.67 6.00
N SER A 113 8.61 -1.74 5.27
CA SER A 113 9.00 -1.93 3.87
C SER A 113 10.07 -3.01 3.68
N ARG A 114 10.79 -3.39 4.73
CA ARG A 114 11.83 -4.44 4.78
C ARG A 114 12.87 -4.34 3.66
N GLY A 115 13.14 -3.12 3.19
CA GLY A 115 14.15 -2.89 2.14
C GLY A 115 13.74 -3.38 0.75
N SER A 116 12.44 -3.60 0.50
CA SER A 116 11.96 -3.86 -0.87
C SER A 116 12.29 -2.68 -1.78
N LEU A 117 12.78 -2.96 -2.98
CA LEU A 117 13.21 -1.96 -3.96
C LEU A 117 12.10 -0.97 -4.33
N GLY A 118 10.83 -1.34 -4.15
CA GLY A 118 9.66 -0.52 -4.42
C GLY A 118 9.10 0.23 -3.21
N GLY A 119 9.60 0.00 -1.99
CA GLY A 119 9.14 0.72 -0.79
C GLY A 119 7.82 0.23 -0.19
N LEU A 120 7.13 -0.72 -0.81
CA LEU A 120 6.00 -1.45 -0.22
C LEU A 120 6.49 -2.70 0.54
N SER A 121 5.69 -3.17 1.48
CA SER A 121 5.98 -4.45 2.15
C SER A 121 5.85 -5.62 1.16
N PRO A 122 6.77 -6.60 1.14
CA PRO A 122 6.69 -7.75 0.25
C PRO A 122 5.41 -8.59 0.40
N LYS A 123 4.72 -8.44 1.54
CA LYS A 123 3.49 -9.16 1.88
C LYS A 123 2.23 -8.28 1.86
N ILE A 124 2.31 -7.11 1.23
CA ILE A 124 1.20 -6.14 1.24
C ILE A 124 -0.05 -6.69 0.54
N ILE A 125 0.10 -7.41 -0.57
CA ILE A 125 -1.01 -7.99 -1.33
C ILE A 125 -1.74 -9.02 -0.45
N GLU A 126 -1.00 -9.94 0.15
CA GLU A 126 -1.54 -10.99 1.00
C GLU A 126 -2.24 -10.41 2.25
N VAL A 127 -1.67 -9.36 2.84
CA VAL A 127 -2.29 -8.68 3.99
C VAL A 127 -3.58 -7.96 3.58
N ILE A 128 -3.63 -7.36 2.40
CA ILE A 128 -4.86 -6.77 1.86
C ILE A 128 -5.92 -7.84 1.64
N ASP A 129 -5.55 -9.03 1.14
CA ASP A 129 -6.50 -10.13 0.94
C ASP A 129 -7.07 -10.63 2.28
N VAL A 130 -6.25 -10.71 3.33
CA VAL A 130 -6.73 -11.00 4.70
C VAL A 130 -7.71 -9.92 5.19
N LEU A 131 -7.42 -8.63 4.94
CA LEU A 131 -8.30 -7.53 5.32
C LEU A 131 -9.60 -7.52 4.49
N LYS A 132 -9.54 -7.84 3.20
CA LYS A 132 -10.74 -7.99 2.35
C LYS A 132 -11.64 -9.13 2.84
N ALA A 133 -11.07 -10.23 3.31
CA ALA A 133 -11.82 -11.33 3.90
C ALA A 133 -12.54 -10.95 5.21
N ALA A 134 -12.08 -9.90 5.90
CA ALA A 134 -12.67 -9.44 7.16
C ALA A 134 -13.99 -8.64 6.94
N TRP A 135 -14.29 -7.69 7.80
CA TRP A 135 -15.59 -7.00 7.89
C TRP A 135 -15.52 -5.50 7.57
N PHE A 136 -14.47 -5.07 6.87
CA PHE A 136 -14.28 -3.67 6.54
C PHE A 136 -15.08 -3.27 5.29
N ASP A 137 -15.48 -1.99 5.26
CA ASP A 137 -16.10 -1.35 4.10
C ASP A 137 -15.03 -0.71 3.21
N TYR A 138 -13.91 -0.26 3.80
CA TYR A 138 -12.78 0.37 3.10
C TYR A 138 -11.45 -0.09 3.67
N ILE A 139 -10.45 -0.17 2.81
CA ILE A 139 -9.05 -0.38 3.18
C ILE A 139 -8.25 0.82 2.67
N ILE A 140 -7.53 1.51 3.56
CA ILE A 140 -6.66 2.63 3.21
C ILE A 140 -5.21 2.19 3.37
N VAL A 141 -4.38 2.45 2.37
CA VAL A 141 -2.94 2.15 2.38
C VAL A 141 -2.17 3.47 2.26
N GLU A 142 -1.34 3.76 3.26
CA GLU A 142 -0.43 4.92 3.27
C GLU A 142 0.97 4.50 2.84
N THR A 143 1.55 5.22 1.86
CA THR A 143 2.96 5.03 1.47
C THR A 143 3.90 5.95 2.26
N VAL A 144 5.17 5.57 2.29
CA VAL A 144 6.23 6.35 2.97
C VAL A 144 6.43 7.76 2.37
N GLY A 145 6.11 7.93 1.09
CA GLY A 145 6.33 9.18 0.37
C GLY A 145 7.78 9.38 -0.09
N VAL A 146 8.57 8.30 -0.18
CA VAL A 146 9.94 8.32 -0.74
C VAL A 146 10.16 7.06 -1.60
N GLY A 147 10.79 7.24 -2.75
CA GLY A 147 11.17 6.14 -3.63
C GLY A 147 10.11 5.71 -4.65
N GLN A 148 10.17 4.47 -5.12
CA GLN A 148 9.25 3.92 -6.13
C GLN A 148 7.90 3.44 -5.54
N SER A 149 7.74 3.45 -4.23
CA SER A 149 6.48 3.10 -3.54
C SER A 149 5.28 3.91 -4.02
N GLU A 150 5.55 5.10 -4.55
CA GLU A 150 4.55 6.00 -5.11
C GLU A 150 3.92 5.42 -6.38
N VAL A 151 4.66 4.65 -7.17
CA VAL A 151 4.16 4.03 -8.41
C VAL A 151 3.53 2.66 -8.13
N GLU A 152 4.12 1.88 -7.24
CA GLU A 152 3.62 0.55 -6.90
C GLU A 152 2.23 0.58 -6.26
N ILE A 153 1.89 1.67 -5.53
CA ILE A 153 0.57 1.82 -4.91
C ILE A 153 -0.56 1.79 -5.94
N ALA A 154 -0.34 2.30 -7.15
CA ALA A 154 -1.35 2.31 -8.21
C ALA A 154 -1.70 0.91 -8.74
N GLY A 155 -0.78 -0.05 -8.63
CA GLY A 155 -1.08 -1.45 -8.95
C GLY A 155 -1.82 -2.18 -7.82
N LEU A 156 -1.77 -1.63 -6.60
CA LEU A 156 -2.34 -2.22 -5.40
C LEU A 156 -3.74 -1.69 -5.08
N ALA A 157 -3.93 -0.38 -5.24
CA ALA A 157 -5.17 0.33 -4.91
C ALA A 157 -6.18 0.30 -6.05
N ASP A 158 -7.47 0.36 -5.70
CA ASP A 158 -8.56 0.56 -6.64
C ASP A 158 -8.74 2.07 -6.93
N THR A 159 -8.31 2.93 -6.02
CA THR A 159 -8.27 4.40 -6.18
C THR A 159 -6.98 4.93 -5.58
N THR A 160 -6.18 5.63 -6.38
CA THR A 160 -4.90 6.24 -5.95
C THR A 160 -5.07 7.75 -5.77
N ILE A 161 -4.77 8.23 -4.56
CA ILE A 161 -4.83 9.65 -4.20
C ILE A 161 -3.41 10.19 -4.07
N LEU A 162 -3.06 11.18 -4.90
CA LEU A 162 -1.81 11.92 -4.77
C LEU A 162 -2.03 13.19 -3.95
N THR A 163 -1.45 13.23 -2.76
CA THR A 163 -1.57 14.35 -1.82
C THR A 163 -0.37 15.27 -1.96
N LEU A 164 -0.63 16.54 -2.28
CA LEU A 164 0.35 17.60 -2.49
C LEU A 164 0.07 18.79 -1.57
N VAL A 165 1.04 19.70 -1.46
CA VAL A 165 0.92 20.94 -0.68
C VAL A 165 1.44 22.12 -1.50
N PRO A 166 1.02 23.37 -1.21
CA PRO A 166 1.42 24.55 -1.98
C PRO A 166 2.93 24.76 -2.06
N GLU A 167 3.66 24.37 -1.01
CA GLU A 167 5.11 24.50 -0.92
C GLU A 167 5.88 23.56 -1.87
N ALA A 168 5.21 22.55 -2.40
CA ALA A 168 5.80 21.62 -3.37
C ALA A 168 5.90 22.21 -4.80
N GLY A 169 5.76 23.52 -4.97
CA GLY A 169 5.76 24.20 -6.27
C GLY A 169 6.99 23.88 -7.15
N ASP A 170 8.17 23.90 -6.57
CA ASP A 170 9.42 23.52 -7.25
C ASP A 170 9.56 22.00 -7.39
N GLU A 171 8.92 21.24 -6.53
CA GLU A 171 8.92 19.76 -6.54
C GLU A 171 7.98 19.20 -7.61
N ILE A 172 6.94 19.95 -8.09
CA ILE A 172 6.08 19.48 -9.19
C ILE A 172 6.90 19.16 -10.44
N GLN A 173 7.95 19.94 -10.70
CA GLN A 173 8.88 19.66 -11.82
C GLN A 173 9.80 18.47 -11.51
N THR A 174 9.98 18.16 -10.24
CA THR A 174 10.82 17.06 -9.75
C THR A 174 9.99 15.80 -9.42
N ILE A 175 8.67 15.95 -9.20
CA ILE A 175 7.76 14.80 -9.07
C ILE A 175 7.84 14.04 -10.39
N LYS A 176 8.51 12.88 -10.34
CA LYS A 176 8.71 12.01 -11.48
C LYS A 176 7.40 11.87 -12.24
N SER A 177 7.42 12.09 -13.54
CA SER A 177 6.24 12.02 -14.42
C SER A 177 5.33 10.80 -14.13
N GLY A 178 5.93 9.67 -13.78
CA GLY A 178 5.19 8.45 -13.43
C GLY A 178 4.25 8.55 -12.23
N VAL A 179 4.51 9.43 -11.25
CA VAL A 179 3.61 9.58 -10.09
C VAL A 179 2.38 10.41 -10.44
N MET A 180 2.52 11.36 -11.36
CA MET A 180 1.39 12.16 -11.85
C MET A 180 0.43 11.32 -12.70
N GLU A 181 0.96 10.38 -13.48
CA GLU A 181 0.17 9.54 -14.40
C GLU A 181 -0.68 8.48 -13.69
N ILE A 182 -0.33 8.13 -12.45
CA ILE A 182 -1.01 7.07 -11.69
C ILE A 182 -2.11 7.56 -10.77
N ALA A 183 -2.26 8.88 -10.60
CA ALA A 183 -3.22 9.45 -9.66
C ALA A 183 -4.64 9.46 -10.25
N ASP A 184 -5.57 8.83 -9.56
CA ASP A 184 -7.01 8.90 -9.87
C ASP A 184 -7.65 10.14 -9.28
N ILE A 185 -7.09 10.67 -8.19
CA ILE A 185 -7.54 11.90 -7.52
C ILE A 185 -6.32 12.69 -7.05
N TYR A 186 -6.28 13.97 -7.34
CA TYR A 186 -5.29 14.89 -6.80
C TYR A 186 -5.87 15.65 -5.61
N VAL A 187 -5.12 15.68 -4.51
CA VAL A 187 -5.50 16.44 -3.30
C VAL A 187 -4.46 17.51 -3.03
N LEU A 188 -4.85 18.76 -3.14
CA LEU A 188 -4.08 19.89 -2.63
C LEU A 188 -4.46 20.08 -1.15
N ASN A 189 -3.68 19.48 -0.27
CA ASN A 189 -3.84 19.62 1.16
C ASN A 189 -3.18 20.92 1.67
N LYS A 190 -3.56 21.36 2.88
CA LYS A 190 -3.13 22.65 3.46
C LYS A 190 -3.44 23.82 2.52
N SER A 191 -4.62 23.77 1.89
CA SER A 191 -5.05 24.76 0.89
C SER A 191 -5.32 26.15 1.44
N ASP A 192 -5.20 26.33 2.76
CA ASP A 192 -5.23 27.63 3.47
C ASP A 192 -3.87 28.34 3.44
N ARG A 193 -2.81 27.75 2.92
CA ARG A 193 -1.49 28.36 2.86
C ARG A 193 -1.31 29.25 1.62
N ASP A 194 -0.33 30.14 1.73
CA ASP A 194 0.04 31.04 0.63
C ASP A 194 0.43 30.24 -0.62
N GLY A 195 0.09 30.77 -1.79
CA GLY A 195 0.38 30.12 -3.08
C GLY A 195 -0.59 29.00 -3.49
N ALA A 196 -1.52 28.57 -2.61
CA ALA A 196 -2.46 27.50 -2.90
C ALA A 196 -3.31 27.72 -4.14
N ALA A 197 -3.74 28.96 -4.41
CA ALA A 197 -4.54 29.26 -5.60
C ALA A 197 -3.77 29.08 -6.91
N THR A 198 -2.52 29.53 -6.95
CA THR A 198 -1.63 29.38 -8.12
C THR A 198 -1.26 27.90 -8.33
N PHE A 199 -0.91 27.21 -7.24
CA PHE A 199 -0.61 25.79 -7.28
C PHE A 199 -1.80 24.95 -7.79
N TYR A 200 -3.01 25.23 -7.29
CA TYR A 200 -4.25 24.57 -7.72
C TYR A 200 -4.48 24.74 -9.22
N LYS A 201 -4.29 25.95 -9.76
CA LYS A 201 -4.45 26.22 -11.19
C LYS A 201 -3.47 25.40 -12.04
N ASN A 202 -2.20 25.34 -11.62
CA ASN A 202 -1.15 24.58 -12.32
C ASN A 202 -1.44 23.08 -12.25
N LEU A 203 -1.80 22.58 -11.07
CA LEU A 203 -2.13 21.17 -10.86
C LEU A 203 -3.36 20.76 -11.67
N SER A 204 -4.38 21.62 -11.75
CA SER A 204 -5.58 21.35 -12.56
C SER A 204 -5.25 21.30 -14.07
N ALA A 205 -4.37 22.16 -14.54
CA ALA A 205 -3.92 22.12 -15.95
C ALA A 205 -3.16 20.82 -16.26
N LEU A 206 -2.30 20.35 -15.33
CA LEU A 206 -1.59 19.07 -15.46
C LEU A 206 -2.54 17.88 -15.40
N ALA A 207 -3.49 17.86 -14.47
CA ALA A 207 -4.49 16.81 -14.36
C ALA A 207 -5.32 16.69 -15.65
N HIS A 208 -5.72 17.81 -16.23
CA HIS A 208 -6.44 17.85 -17.50
C HIS A 208 -5.59 17.33 -18.68
N ALA A 209 -4.29 17.62 -18.68
CA ALA A 209 -3.37 17.12 -19.72
C ALA A 209 -3.20 15.59 -19.68
N HIS A 210 -3.38 14.96 -18.52
CA HIS A 210 -3.33 13.51 -18.31
C HIS A 210 -4.71 12.83 -18.34
N ALA A 211 -5.80 13.59 -18.61
CA ALA A 211 -7.14 13.04 -18.68
C ALA A 211 -7.26 11.97 -19.75
N THR A 212 -7.90 10.85 -19.42
CA THR A 212 -8.26 9.81 -20.36
C THR A 212 -9.70 9.97 -20.82
N LYS A 213 -10.13 9.19 -21.83
CA LYS A 213 -11.55 9.19 -22.24
C LYS A 213 -12.48 8.62 -21.16
N GLU A 214 -11.94 7.83 -20.27
CA GLU A 214 -12.70 7.07 -19.27
C GLU A 214 -12.74 7.80 -17.91
N TRP A 215 -11.66 8.52 -17.56
CA TRP A 215 -11.55 9.20 -16.28
C TRP A 215 -10.71 10.48 -16.41
N GLU A 216 -11.25 11.58 -15.89
CA GLU A 216 -10.52 12.81 -15.65
C GLU A 216 -10.34 12.96 -14.13
N ALA A 217 -9.08 12.89 -13.68
CA ALA A 217 -8.75 12.94 -12.27
C ALA A 217 -9.07 14.31 -11.67
N PRO A 218 -10.00 14.40 -10.71
CA PRO A 218 -10.35 15.68 -10.09
C PRO A 218 -9.20 16.19 -9.23
N VAL A 219 -9.06 17.51 -9.16
CA VAL A 219 -8.17 18.20 -8.21
C VAL A 219 -9.03 18.81 -7.09
N LEU A 220 -8.83 18.33 -5.87
CA LEU A 220 -9.59 18.72 -4.71
C LEU A 220 -8.74 19.50 -3.72
N LYS A 221 -9.30 20.52 -3.10
CA LYS A 221 -8.66 21.27 -2.02
C LYS A 221 -9.10 20.73 -0.68
N THR A 222 -8.14 20.51 0.24
CA THR A 222 -8.45 20.09 1.59
C THR A 222 -7.64 20.87 2.63
N ILE A 223 -8.20 20.99 3.82
CA ILE A 223 -7.48 21.37 5.03
C ILE A 223 -7.74 20.27 6.05
N ALA A 224 -6.98 19.19 5.93
CA ALA A 224 -7.23 17.96 6.69
C ALA A 224 -7.26 18.18 8.21
N SER A 225 -6.46 19.11 8.74
CA SER A 225 -6.48 19.49 10.16
C SER A 225 -7.77 20.17 10.64
N LYS A 226 -8.56 20.70 9.71
CA LYS A 226 -9.84 21.37 9.98
C LYS A 226 -11.03 20.54 9.51
N ASN A 227 -10.81 19.33 8.97
CA ASN A 227 -11.80 18.47 8.32
C ASN A 227 -12.52 19.16 7.14
N ASP A 228 -11.86 20.09 6.45
CA ASP A 228 -12.41 20.83 5.31
C ASP A 228 -12.06 20.11 3.99
N GLY A 229 -13.03 20.06 3.05
CA GLY A 229 -12.90 19.44 1.74
C GLY A 229 -13.01 17.91 1.73
N LEU A 230 -13.29 17.26 2.86
CA LEU A 230 -13.32 15.79 2.96
C LEU A 230 -14.59 15.19 2.36
N ASP A 231 -15.72 15.88 2.41
CA ASP A 231 -16.97 15.41 1.78
C ASP A 231 -16.79 15.26 0.26
N ALA A 232 -16.16 16.27 -0.35
CA ALA A 232 -15.84 16.23 -1.79
C ALA A 232 -14.84 15.11 -2.12
N LEU A 233 -13.86 14.88 -1.25
CA LEU A 233 -12.89 13.78 -1.42
C LEU A 233 -13.58 12.43 -1.32
N LEU A 234 -14.42 12.20 -0.32
CA LEU A 234 -15.16 10.95 -0.17
C LEU A 234 -16.08 10.68 -1.36
N ALA A 235 -16.83 11.70 -1.80
CA ALA A 235 -17.68 11.61 -2.99
C ALA A 235 -16.89 11.29 -4.26
N ALA A 236 -15.68 11.85 -4.42
CA ALA A 236 -14.81 11.55 -5.56
C ALA A 236 -14.29 10.10 -5.52
N ILE A 237 -13.93 9.58 -4.34
CA ILE A 237 -13.52 8.18 -4.14
C ILE A 237 -14.67 7.24 -4.52
N GLU A 238 -15.88 7.50 -4.04
CA GLU A 238 -17.06 6.69 -4.34
C GLU A 238 -17.41 6.73 -5.84
N LYS A 239 -17.32 7.90 -6.45
CA LYS A 239 -17.54 8.07 -7.90
C LYS A 239 -16.50 7.29 -8.72
N HIS A 240 -15.20 7.37 -8.34
CA HIS A 240 -14.15 6.62 -9.02
C HIS A 240 -14.37 5.11 -8.89
N HIS A 241 -14.65 4.63 -7.67
CA HIS A 241 -14.94 3.23 -7.43
C HIS A 241 -16.14 2.73 -8.25
N ALA A 242 -17.22 3.53 -8.36
CA ALA A 242 -18.40 3.19 -9.16
C ALA A 242 -18.15 3.17 -10.67
N SER A 243 -17.11 3.83 -11.17
CA SER A 243 -16.75 3.82 -12.60
C SER A 243 -16.15 2.49 -13.07
N ASN A 244 -15.82 1.57 -12.15
CA ASN A 244 -15.13 0.30 -12.42
C ASN A 244 -13.82 0.48 -13.21
N HIS A 245 -13.21 1.66 -13.12
CA HIS A 245 -11.92 1.90 -13.74
C HIS A 245 -10.86 1.03 -13.07
N THR A 246 -10.24 0.13 -13.84
CA THR A 246 -9.16 -0.72 -13.35
C THR A 246 -7.83 -0.24 -13.92
N SER A 247 -6.88 0.06 -13.05
CA SER A 247 -5.53 0.41 -13.49
C SER A 247 -4.88 -0.76 -14.25
N PRO A 248 -4.38 -0.54 -15.48
CA PRO A 248 -3.61 -1.57 -16.21
C PRO A 248 -2.39 -2.07 -15.41
N THR A 249 -1.83 -1.22 -14.55
CA THR A 249 -0.69 -1.51 -13.68
C THR A 249 -0.99 -2.63 -12.68
N ARG A 250 -2.26 -2.81 -12.29
CA ARG A 250 -2.67 -3.88 -11.35
C ARG A 250 -2.36 -5.28 -11.89
N ASN A 251 -2.70 -5.54 -13.13
CA ASN A 251 -2.44 -6.87 -13.72
C ASN A 251 -0.94 -7.14 -13.87
N ILE A 252 -0.15 -6.11 -14.13
CA ILE A 252 1.31 -6.22 -14.20
C ILE A 252 1.86 -6.58 -12.81
N LEU A 253 1.45 -5.87 -11.77
CA LEU A 253 1.88 -6.13 -10.39
C LEU A 253 1.50 -7.55 -9.93
N LEU A 254 0.28 -7.99 -10.23
CA LEU A 254 -0.17 -9.36 -9.91
C LEU A 254 0.62 -10.42 -10.68
N ALA A 255 0.96 -10.17 -11.94
CA ALA A 255 1.78 -11.08 -12.75
C ALA A 255 3.21 -11.19 -12.21
N GLU A 256 3.84 -10.07 -11.83
CA GLU A 256 5.15 -10.04 -11.19
C GLU A 256 5.14 -10.80 -9.85
N LYS A 257 4.10 -10.59 -9.04
CA LYS A 257 3.92 -11.32 -7.79
C LYS A 257 3.75 -12.81 -8.04
N ALA A 258 2.88 -13.21 -8.96
CA ALA A 258 2.67 -14.60 -9.32
C ALA A 258 3.97 -15.26 -9.82
N LEU A 259 4.73 -14.57 -10.68
CA LEU A 259 6.02 -15.05 -11.16
C LEU A 259 7.01 -15.27 -10.00
N THR A 260 7.05 -14.35 -9.03
CA THR A 260 7.89 -14.48 -7.85
C THR A 260 7.50 -15.69 -7.01
N LEU A 261 6.20 -15.89 -6.74
CA LEU A 261 5.70 -17.03 -6.00
C LEU A 261 6.03 -18.37 -6.72
N ILE A 262 5.84 -18.42 -8.04
CA ILE A 262 6.16 -19.60 -8.85
C ILE A 262 7.67 -19.91 -8.80
N LYS A 263 8.53 -18.87 -8.93
CA LYS A 263 9.98 -19.04 -8.83
C LYS A 263 10.36 -19.59 -7.46
N ASN A 264 9.88 -18.98 -6.38
CA ASN A 264 10.18 -19.41 -5.01
C ASN A 264 9.74 -20.85 -4.75
N HIS A 265 8.55 -21.23 -5.25
CA HIS A 265 8.06 -22.60 -5.11
C HIS A 265 8.90 -23.61 -5.89
N ARG A 266 9.38 -23.27 -7.09
CA ARG A 266 10.21 -24.15 -7.92
C ARG A 266 11.62 -24.35 -7.38
N VAL A 267 12.14 -23.38 -6.63
CA VAL A 267 13.50 -23.42 -6.06
C VAL A 267 13.50 -23.66 -4.55
N LYS A 268 12.38 -24.08 -3.96
CA LYS A 268 12.22 -24.27 -2.50
C LYS A 268 13.25 -25.23 -1.89
N ASP A 269 13.77 -26.18 -2.67
CA ASP A 269 14.76 -27.17 -2.24
C ASP A 269 16.20 -26.66 -2.33
N LEU A 270 16.37 -25.41 -2.83
CA LEU A 270 17.65 -24.74 -2.96
C LEU A 270 17.79 -23.68 -1.87
N SER A 271 18.64 -23.89 -0.87
CA SER A 271 18.99 -22.84 0.08
C SER A 271 20.21 -22.06 -0.40
N PHE A 272 20.25 -20.75 -0.08
CA PHE A 272 21.40 -19.91 -0.39
C PHE A 272 22.68 -20.43 0.28
N GLU A 273 22.59 -20.88 1.54
CA GLU A 273 23.70 -21.42 2.30
C GLU A 273 24.28 -22.68 1.64
N LYS A 274 23.40 -23.56 1.15
CA LYS A 274 23.79 -24.75 0.41
C LYS A 274 24.53 -24.40 -0.89
N LEU A 275 23.98 -23.42 -1.65
CA LEU A 275 24.63 -22.95 -2.87
C LEU A 275 25.99 -22.30 -2.58
N VAL A 276 26.12 -21.52 -1.51
CA VAL A 276 27.41 -20.93 -1.08
C VAL A 276 28.43 -22.03 -0.78
N SER A 277 28.05 -23.07 -0.02
CA SER A 277 28.93 -24.19 0.29
C SER A 277 29.39 -24.92 -0.98
N GLU A 278 28.46 -25.27 -1.86
CA GLU A 278 28.76 -25.97 -3.10
C GLU A 278 29.60 -25.15 -4.08
N ILE A 279 29.36 -23.86 -4.19
CA ILE A 279 30.17 -22.93 -5.01
C ILE A 279 31.57 -22.79 -4.41
N THR A 280 31.70 -22.73 -3.09
CA THR A 280 33.01 -22.64 -2.42
C THR A 280 33.85 -23.85 -2.72
N GLU A 281 33.27 -25.06 -2.65
CA GLU A 281 33.95 -26.31 -3.03
C GLU A 281 34.31 -26.34 -4.52
N ALA A 282 33.36 -26.01 -5.40
CA ALA A 282 33.55 -26.02 -6.85
C ALA A 282 34.57 -24.99 -7.34
N SER A 283 34.65 -23.84 -6.69
CA SER A 283 35.57 -22.75 -7.06
C SER A 283 37.01 -23.01 -6.68
N ALA A 284 37.29 -24.06 -5.91
CA ALA A 284 38.65 -24.56 -5.68
C ALA A 284 39.28 -25.14 -6.97
N ASP A 285 38.48 -25.54 -7.95
CA ASP A 285 38.93 -25.91 -9.28
C ASP A 285 39.21 -24.66 -10.14
N GLN A 286 40.43 -24.56 -10.70
CA GLN A 286 40.83 -23.46 -11.60
C GLN A 286 39.93 -23.34 -12.86
N ASN A 287 39.19 -24.38 -13.21
CA ASN A 287 38.26 -24.42 -14.34
C ASN A 287 36.79 -24.17 -13.93
N PHE A 288 36.54 -23.63 -12.74
CA PHE A 288 35.19 -23.30 -12.29
C PHE A 288 34.49 -22.39 -13.31
N ASN A 289 33.27 -22.77 -13.69
CA ASN A 289 32.40 -21.97 -14.55
C ASN A 289 30.99 -21.95 -13.95
N LEU A 290 30.52 -20.78 -13.60
CA LEU A 290 29.21 -20.56 -12.97
C LEU A 290 28.06 -21.12 -13.79
N TYR A 291 28.08 -20.94 -15.13
CA TYR A 291 27.00 -21.43 -15.99
C TYR A 291 26.97 -22.97 -16.05
N ARG A 292 28.12 -23.60 -16.07
CA ARG A 292 28.24 -25.08 -15.98
C ARG A 292 27.81 -25.58 -14.59
N PHE A 293 28.07 -24.82 -13.54
CA PHE A 293 27.58 -25.14 -12.20
C PHE A 293 26.06 -25.08 -12.15
N VAL A 294 25.43 -23.95 -12.60
CA VAL A 294 24.00 -23.75 -12.63
C VAL A 294 23.26 -24.79 -13.49
N SER A 295 23.85 -25.25 -14.60
CA SER A 295 23.23 -26.28 -15.46
C SER A 295 22.95 -27.61 -14.76
N ARG A 296 23.46 -27.82 -13.54
CA ARG A 296 23.14 -29.01 -12.72
C ARG A 296 21.78 -28.92 -12.02
N TYR A 297 21.18 -27.72 -12.01
CA TYR A 297 19.92 -27.43 -11.34
C TYR A 297 18.77 -27.08 -12.30
N ILE A 298 19.11 -26.98 -13.61
CA ILE A 298 18.15 -26.71 -14.68
C ILE A 298 17.97 -27.98 -15.51
#